data_f63c6861c1b9a702e6fedaaa20a5eacc
#
_entry.id   f63c6861c1b9a702e6fedaaa20a5eacc
#
_cell.length_a   1.000
_cell.length_b   1.000
_cell.length_c   1.000
_cell.angle_alpha   90.00
_cell.angle_beta   90.00
_cell.angle_gamma   90.00
#
_symmetry.space_group_name_H-M   'P 1'
#
loop_
_entity.id
_entity.type
_entity.pdbx_description
1 polymer ?
#
loop_
_entity_poly.entity_id
_entity_poly.type
_entity_poly.pdbx_seq_one_letter_code
_entity_poly.pdbx_strand_id
1 'polypeptide(L)'
;MKKESIKMFFESQSTPADSEKIEQWYINNINNAELDTILLELLKECTHQDEQKARNAFNRTCYRIGIGTPQGIKKRKTIYRWISGIAATVLICGFLLGIHLWSPRFGDIDLEKVYASAGDSKMVILPDSTKIYLKPTSTLFYAANDFARNRKVHLFGEAYVEVTKDMKHPFFVVCNNATIKVLGTKFNLQSHESDSEFEVMLYEGCVDVESDFNNKQVEVLMAPGDIIKIDKNTGEMSQMNISTIANPGQSRKFYFIDKKLEDITNQLERHFQKKIVITNPKLKSIKYDAIFANDETIEQILNCLNASQQMKIIYHDNTIIEIR
;
A
#
# COMPACT_ATOMS: atom_id res chain seq x y z
N MET A 1 -4.48 -7.45 21.26
CA MET A 1 -3.95 -6.44 22.21
C MET A 1 -5.05 -6.07 23.19
N LYS A 2 -4.73 -5.67 24.44
CA LYS A 2 -5.79 -5.34 25.40
C LYS A 2 -6.37 -3.95 25.15
N LYS A 3 -7.71 -3.79 25.22
CA LYS A 3 -8.42 -2.52 25.03
C LYS A 3 -7.88 -1.39 25.93
N GLU A 4 -7.48 -1.72 27.18
CA GLU A 4 -6.88 -0.78 28.11
C GLU A 4 -5.57 -0.17 27.64
N SER A 5 -4.71 -0.93 26.97
CA SER A 5 -3.42 -0.42 26.43
C SER A 5 -3.65 0.61 25.32
N ILE A 6 -4.64 0.37 24.46
CA ILE A 6 -5.00 1.31 23.38
C ILE A 6 -5.59 2.60 23.97
N LYS A 7 -6.42 2.47 25.02
CA LYS A 7 -7.00 3.62 25.71
C LYS A 7 -5.93 4.51 26.36
N MET A 8 -4.94 3.91 27.05
CA MET A 8 -3.81 4.64 27.66
C MET A 8 -2.96 5.36 26.61
N PHE A 9 -2.80 4.81 25.41
CA PHE A 9 -2.11 5.45 24.29
C PHE A 9 -2.81 6.74 23.85
N PHE A 10 -4.13 6.68 23.60
CA PHE A 10 -4.89 7.86 23.21
C PHE A 10 -5.03 8.91 24.32
N GLU A 11 -4.94 8.52 25.58
CA GLU A 11 -4.93 9.41 26.75
C GLU A 11 -3.53 10.00 27.05
N SER A 12 -2.51 9.74 26.22
CA SER A 12 -1.12 10.17 26.41
C SER A 12 -0.52 9.70 27.74
N GLN A 13 -0.96 8.55 28.26
CA GLN A 13 -0.48 7.97 29.51
C GLN A 13 0.41 6.73 29.29
N SER A 14 0.73 6.39 28.04
CA SER A 14 1.59 5.27 27.69
C SER A 14 3.07 5.64 27.79
N THR A 15 3.92 4.66 28.09
CA THR A 15 5.38 4.83 28.02
C THR A 15 5.82 4.90 26.54
N PRO A 16 6.98 5.53 26.22
CA PRO A 16 7.46 5.57 24.84
C PRO A 16 7.62 4.19 24.20
N ALA A 17 8.08 3.19 24.96
CA ALA A 17 8.24 1.82 24.49
C ALA A 17 6.90 1.09 24.22
N ASP A 18 5.85 1.43 24.98
CA ASP A 18 4.51 0.88 24.75
C ASP A 18 3.79 1.60 23.62
N SER A 19 4.05 2.90 23.42
CA SER A 19 3.52 3.67 22.30
C SER A 19 3.97 3.10 20.97
N GLU A 20 5.27 2.81 20.82
CA GLU A 20 5.82 2.21 19.61
C GLU A 20 5.21 0.85 19.26
N LYS A 21 5.03 -0.03 20.28
CA LYS A 21 4.35 -1.33 20.09
C LYS A 21 2.89 -1.18 19.66
N ILE A 22 2.20 -0.16 20.17
CA ILE A 22 0.79 0.11 19.84
C ILE A 22 0.68 0.66 18.43
N GLU A 23 1.59 1.57 18.01
CA GLU A 23 1.63 2.10 16.65
C GLU A 23 1.88 0.99 15.63
N GLN A 24 2.86 0.11 15.88
CA GLN A 24 3.13 -1.03 15.00
C GLN A 24 1.94 -2.00 14.92
N TRP A 25 1.32 -2.29 16.07
CA TRP A 25 0.12 -3.13 16.08
C TRP A 25 -1.04 -2.48 15.31
N TYR A 26 -1.23 -1.16 15.43
CA TYR A 26 -2.25 -0.39 14.71
C TYR A 26 -2.04 -0.46 13.20
N ILE A 27 -0.80 -0.21 12.74
CA ILE A 27 -0.44 -0.27 11.32
C ILE A 27 -0.70 -1.66 10.74
N ASN A 28 -0.36 -2.72 11.47
CA ASN A 28 -0.56 -4.10 11.03
C ASN A 28 -2.03 -4.56 11.02
N ASN A 29 -2.93 -3.81 11.68
CA ASN A 29 -4.36 -4.17 11.79
C ASN A 29 -5.29 -3.11 11.19
N ILE A 30 -4.80 -2.19 10.38
CA ILE A 30 -5.55 -1.04 9.87
C ILE A 30 -6.78 -1.41 9.01
N ASN A 31 -6.83 -2.64 8.50
CA ASN A 31 -7.94 -3.16 7.69
C ASN A 31 -8.80 -4.19 8.46
N ASN A 32 -8.68 -4.27 9.77
CA ASN A 32 -9.41 -5.25 10.58
C ASN A 32 -10.67 -4.61 11.16
N ALA A 33 -11.85 -5.17 10.82
CA ALA A 33 -13.15 -4.71 11.33
C ALA A 33 -13.27 -4.75 12.87
N GLU A 34 -12.48 -5.58 13.54
CA GLU A 34 -12.40 -5.65 15.00
C GLU A 34 -11.72 -4.38 15.57
N LEU A 35 -10.72 -3.85 14.87
CA LEU A 35 -10.07 -2.58 15.23
C LEU A 35 -11.03 -1.41 15.13
N ASP A 36 -11.80 -1.32 14.05
CA ASP A 36 -12.79 -0.26 13.86
C ASP A 36 -13.85 -0.27 14.97
N THR A 37 -14.27 -1.44 15.41
CA THR A 37 -15.23 -1.59 16.51
C THR A 37 -14.63 -1.09 17.83
N ILE A 38 -13.38 -1.44 18.13
CA ILE A 38 -12.67 -1.00 19.36
C ILE A 38 -12.46 0.52 19.33
N LEU A 39 -12.07 1.09 18.18
CA LEU A 39 -11.88 2.52 18.03
C LEU A 39 -13.17 3.32 18.17
N LEU A 40 -14.29 2.83 17.60
CA LEU A 40 -15.60 3.46 17.76
C LEU A 40 -16.10 3.43 19.21
N GLU A 41 -15.83 2.35 19.94
CA GLU A 41 -16.18 2.25 21.36
C GLU A 41 -15.36 3.20 22.23
N LEU A 42 -14.04 3.29 21.97
CA LEU A 42 -13.14 4.23 22.65
C LEU A 42 -13.49 5.69 22.36
N LEU A 43 -13.85 6.03 21.12
CA LEU A 43 -14.31 7.37 20.75
C LEU A 43 -15.62 7.73 21.46
N LYS A 44 -16.55 6.81 21.64
CA LYS A 44 -17.77 7.03 22.41
C LYS A 44 -17.49 7.27 23.90
N GLU A 45 -16.54 6.56 24.49
CA GLU A 45 -16.12 6.74 25.87
C GLU A 45 -15.38 8.08 26.09
N CYS A 46 -14.49 8.49 25.16
CA CYS A 46 -13.75 9.76 25.24
C CYS A 46 -14.65 10.98 25.16
N THR A 47 -15.65 10.99 24.29
CA THR A 47 -16.59 12.13 24.17
C THR A 47 -17.37 12.39 25.44
N HIS A 48 -17.68 11.38 26.24
CA HIS A 48 -18.39 11.56 27.53
C HIS A 48 -17.47 12.00 28.66
N GLN A 49 -16.22 11.56 28.71
CA GLN A 49 -15.27 11.95 29.76
C GLN A 49 -14.69 13.36 29.56
N ASP A 50 -14.47 13.78 28.34
CA ASP A 50 -13.92 15.10 28.04
C ASP A 50 -14.89 16.24 28.32
N GLU A 51 -16.19 16.03 28.13
CA GLU A 51 -17.21 17.04 28.46
C GLU A 51 -17.28 17.29 29.98
N GLN A 52 -17.13 16.24 30.78
CA GLN A 52 -17.15 16.36 32.24
C GLN A 52 -15.84 16.92 32.80
N LYS A 53 -14.69 16.55 32.22
CA LYS A 53 -13.38 17.14 32.54
C LYS A 53 -13.29 18.60 32.15
N ALA A 54 -13.81 18.98 30.99
CA ALA A 54 -13.87 20.36 30.52
C ALA A 54 -14.77 21.22 31.43
N ARG A 55 -15.93 20.73 31.86
CA ARG A 55 -16.80 21.41 32.84
C ARG A 55 -16.11 21.57 34.19
N ASN A 56 -15.43 20.54 34.68
CA ASN A 56 -14.72 20.62 35.95
C ASN A 56 -13.52 21.58 35.91
N ALA A 57 -12.78 21.61 34.77
CA ALA A 57 -11.69 22.58 34.55
C ALA A 57 -12.21 23.99 34.46
N PHE A 58 -13.32 24.24 33.74
CA PHE A 58 -13.97 25.54 33.62
C PHE A 58 -14.47 26.05 34.99
N ASN A 59 -15.13 25.19 35.77
CA ASN A 59 -15.60 25.58 37.13
C ASN A 59 -14.43 25.87 38.09
N ARG A 60 -13.32 25.16 38.03
CA ARG A 60 -12.11 25.46 38.81
C ARG A 60 -11.46 26.78 38.39
N THR A 61 -11.49 27.11 37.10
CA THR A 61 -10.93 28.37 36.59
C THR A 61 -11.78 29.54 37.01
N CYS A 62 -13.12 29.44 36.92
CA CYS A 62 -14.04 30.45 37.41
C CYS A 62 -13.89 30.70 38.92
N TYR A 63 -13.64 29.67 39.71
CA TYR A 63 -13.41 29.81 41.16
C TYR A 63 -12.06 30.50 41.47
N ARG A 64 -11.01 30.28 40.67
CA ARG A 64 -9.70 30.90 40.83
C ARG A 64 -9.66 32.38 40.46
N ILE A 65 -10.44 32.82 39.52
CA ILE A 65 -10.50 34.21 39.05
C ILE A 65 -11.56 35.06 39.76
N GLY A 66 -12.17 34.49 40.85
CA GLY A 66 -13.08 35.26 41.71
C GLY A 66 -14.42 35.64 41.08
N ILE A 67 -14.79 35.03 39.97
CA ILE A 67 -16.11 35.14 39.40
C ILE A 67 -17.04 34.20 40.20
N GLY A 68 -17.44 34.66 41.37
CA GLY A 68 -18.41 33.97 42.22
C GLY A 68 -19.71 33.80 41.46
N THR A 69 -20.34 32.63 41.63
CA THR A 69 -21.70 32.35 41.16
C THR A 69 -22.63 33.49 41.56
N PRO A 70 -23.38 34.11 40.66
CA PRO A 70 -24.30 35.15 41.03
C PRO A 70 -25.50 34.57 41.79
N GLN A 71 -25.45 34.65 43.12
CA GLN A 71 -26.64 34.49 43.95
C GLN A 71 -27.41 35.83 43.94
N GLY A 72 -28.57 35.77 43.36
CA GLY A 72 -29.67 36.69 43.73
C GLY A 72 -29.79 38.02 43.04
N ILE A 73 -30.29 38.03 41.81
CA ILE A 73 -31.07 39.19 41.33
C ILE A 73 -32.48 38.69 41.00
N LYS A 74 -33.42 39.14 41.87
CA LYS A 74 -34.85 38.87 41.71
C LYS A 74 -35.45 39.73 40.57
N LYS A 75 -36.12 39.02 39.65
CA LYS A 75 -37.27 39.50 38.83
C LYS A 75 -37.11 40.72 37.93
N ARG A 76 -36.70 40.46 36.68
CA ARG A 76 -37.38 40.99 35.49
C ARG A 76 -37.38 39.87 34.42
N LYS A 77 -38.22 38.89 34.67
CA LYS A 77 -38.32 37.68 33.83
C LYS A 77 -39.53 37.83 32.92
N THR A 78 -39.38 38.31 31.68
CA THR A 78 -40.26 37.83 30.61
C THR A 78 -39.76 38.19 29.20
N ILE A 79 -39.13 39.34 29.02
CA ILE A 79 -38.71 39.74 27.66
C ILE A 79 -37.37 39.09 27.24
N TYR A 80 -36.41 38.92 28.16
CA TYR A 80 -35.10 38.32 27.86
C TYR A 80 -35.14 36.82 27.53
N ARG A 81 -36.19 36.10 27.94
CA ARG A 81 -36.34 34.65 27.61
C ARG A 81 -36.65 34.41 26.13
N TRP A 82 -37.30 35.34 25.44
CA TRP A 82 -37.59 35.24 24.01
C TRP A 82 -36.39 35.66 23.16
N ILE A 83 -35.64 36.67 23.57
CA ILE A 83 -34.44 37.15 22.88
C ILE A 83 -33.28 36.17 23.03
N SER A 84 -33.10 35.55 24.20
CA SER A 84 -32.07 34.51 24.41
C SER A 84 -32.34 33.23 23.62
N GLY A 85 -33.60 32.89 23.39
CA GLY A 85 -33.97 31.73 22.54
C GLY A 85 -33.56 31.94 21.08
N ILE A 86 -33.82 33.15 20.53
CA ILE A 86 -33.46 33.49 19.16
C ILE A 86 -31.94 33.59 18.99
N ALA A 87 -31.23 34.20 19.94
CA ALA A 87 -29.76 34.27 19.89
C ALA A 87 -29.11 32.88 19.98
N ALA A 88 -29.63 31.97 20.82
CA ALA A 88 -29.14 30.59 20.92
C ALA A 88 -29.37 29.77 19.62
N THR A 89 -30.53 29.93 18.98
CA THR A 89 -30.82 29.25 17.71
C THR A 89 -29.93 29.80 16.59
N VAL A 90 -29.69 31.08 16.50
CA VAL A 90 -28.77 31.67 15.49
C VAL A 90 -27.33 31.19 15.70
N LEU A 91 -26.87 31.13 16.97
CA LEU A 91 -25.52 30.61 17.28
C LEU A 91 -25.42 29.12 17.00
N ILE A 92 -26.44 28.32 17.31
CA ILE A 92 -26.45 26.88 17.00
C ILE A 92 -26.51 26.64 15.49
N CYS A 93 -27.36 27.40 14.78
CA CYS A 93 -27.41 27.29 13.31
C CYS A 93 -26.11 27.78 12.66
N GLY A 94 -25.53 28.89 13.15
CA GLY A 94 -24.22 29.36 12.69
C GLY A 94 -23.08 28.37 12.97
N PHE A 95 -23.10 27.73 14.15
CA PHE A 95 -22.14 26.70 14.53
C PHE A 95 -22.30 25.43 13.69
N LEU A 96 -23.54 24.97 13.49
CA LEU A 96 -23.83 23.82 12.61
C LEU A 96 -23.50 24.15 11.15
N LEU A 97 -23.79 25.35 10.68
CA LEU A 97 -23.38 25.81 9.35
C LEU A 97 -21.85 25.90 9.25
N GLY A 98 -21.18 26.41 10.29
CA GLY A 98 -19.73 26.46 10.39
C GLY A 98 -19.11 25.05 10.36
N ILE A 99 -19.67 24.11 11.12
CA ILE A 99 -19.24 22.69 11.05
C ILE A 99 -19.51 22.11 9.65
N HIS A 100 -20.66 22.38 9.06
CA HIS A 100 -21.00 21.88 7.73
C HIS A 100 -20.13 22.48 6.62
N LEU A 101 -19.74 23.75 6.76
CA LEU A 101 -18.85 24.44 5.81
C LEU A 101 -17.36 24.11 6.06
N TRP A 102 -17.00 23.83 7.32
CA TRP A 102 -15.62 23.53 7.73
C TRP A 102 -15.36 22.04 7.95
N SER A 103 -16.37 21.18 7.97
CA SER A 103 -16.10 19.76 7.88
C SER A 103 -15.32 19.54 6.60
N PRO A 104 -14.08 19.01 6.69
CA PRO A 104 -13.43 18.56 5.48
C PRO A 104 -14.44 17.60 4.84
N ARG A 105 -14.90 17.94 3.65
CA ARG A 105 -15.59 16.95 2.83
C ARG A 105 -14.57 15.86 2.67
N PHE A 106 -14.68 14.79 3.47
CA PHE A 106 -14.15 13.50 3.08
C PHE A 106 -14.93 13.17 1.81
N GLY A 107 -14.43 13.71 0.68
CA GLY A 107 -14.93 13.34 -0.61
C GLY A 107 -14.76 11.83 -0.65
N ASP A 108 -15.76 11.12 -1.09
CA ASP A 108 -15.64 9.70 -1.41
C ASP A 108 -14.33 9.56 -2.17
N ILE A 109 -13.37 8.82 -1.58
CA ILE A 109 -12.11 8.52 -2.26
C ILE A 109 -12.54 7.59 -3.38
N ASP A 110 -12.70 8.16 -4.56
CA ASP A 110 -13.04 7.40 -5.76
C ASP A 110 -11.77 6.61 -6.15
N LEU A 111 -11.74 5.35 -5.69
CA LEU A 111 -10.66 4.42 -5.97
C LEU A 111 -10.92 3.79 -7.34
N GLU A 112 -10.15 4.22 -8.31
CA GLU A 112 -10.10 3.55 -9.60
C GLU A 112 -9.35 2.22 -9.48
N LYS A 113 -9.97 1.16 -10.00
CA LYS A 113 -9.38 -0.17 -10.12
C LYS A 113 -9.14 -0.51 -11.58
N VAL A 114 -7.90 -0.82 -11.93
CA VAL A 114 -7.52 -1.35 -13.24
C VAL A 114 -6.97 -2.76 -13.08
N TYR A 115 -7.49 -3.70 -13.87
CA TYR A 115 -7.06 -5.09 -13.88
C TYR A 115 -6.59 -5.51 -15.27
N ALA A 116 -5.43 -6.15 -15.36
CA ALA A 116 -4.91 -6.80 -16.56
C ALA A 116 -5.22 -8.31 -16.47
N SER A 117 -5.94 -8.83 -17.44
CA SER A 117 -6.31 -10.25 -17.50
C SER A 117 -5.10 -11.15 -17.76
N ALA A 118 -5.24 -12.46 -17.52
CA ALA A 118 -4.21 -13.42 -17.91
C ALA A 118 -3.95 -13.33 -19.44
N GLY A 119 -2.69 -13.38 -19.83
CA GLY A 119 -2.24 -13.24 -21.21
C GLY A 119 -2.31 -11.83 -21.81
N ASP A 120 -2.85 -10.86 -21.07
CA ASP A 120 -3.02 -9.48 -21.55
C ASP A 120 -2.22 -8.50 -20.67
N SER A 121 -1.83 -7.37 -21.26
CA SER A 121 -1.16 -6.28 -20.56
C SER A 121 -1.91 -4.98 -20.79
N LYS A 122 -2.01 -4.13 -19.77
CA LYS A 122 -2.72 -2.85 -19.87
C LYS A 122 -1.80 -1.67 -19.57
N MET A 123 -1.85 -0.65 -20.42
CA MET A 123 -1.23 0.64 -20.14
C MET A 123 -2.24 1.55 -19.44
N VAL A 124 -1.84 2.12 -18.32
CA VAL A 124 -2.59 3.13 -17.54
C VAL A 124 -1.79 4.42 -17.54
N ILE A 125 -2.44 5.53 -17.84
CA ILE A 125 -1.84 6.86 -17.69
C ILE A 125 -2.52 7.52 -16.51
N LEU A 126 -1.74 7.81 -15.48
CA LEU A 126 -2.22 8.45 -14.25
C LEU A 126 -2.41 9.97 -14.45
N PRO A 127 -3.14 10.68 -13.55
CA PRO A 127 -3.37 12.11 -13.65
C PRO A 127 -2.11 12.98 -13.70
N ASP A 128 -0.97 12.50 -13.17
CA ASP A 128 0.34 13.17 -13.22
C ASP A 128 1.15 12.82 -14.48
N SER A 129 0.54 12.15 -15.46
CA SER A 129 1.14 11.63 -16.68
C SER A 129 2.15 10.48 -16.47
N THR A 130 2.22 9.90 -15.28
CA THR A 130 2.95 8.64 -15.02
C THR A 130 2.32 7.52 -15.84
N LYS A 131 3.15 6.69 -16.48
CA LYS A 131 2.70 5.55 -17.28
C LYS A 131 2.98 4.26 -16.52
N ILE A 132 1.97 3.44 -16.38
CA ILE A 132 2.06 2.12 -15.75
C ILE A 132 1.65 1.06 -16.78
N TYR A 133 2.55 0.15 -17.06
CA TYR A 133 2.31 -1.01 -17.92
C TYR A 133 2.09 -2.23 -17.04
N LEU A 134 0.82 -2.51 -16.74
CA LEU A 134 0.41 -3.68 -15.98
C LEU A 134 0.66 -4.94 -16.79
N LYS A 135 1.36 -5.90 -16.20
CA LYS A 135 1.57 -7.23 -16.76
C LYS A 135 0.37 -8.15 -16.47
N PRO A 136 0.30 -9.33 -17.11
CA PRO A 136 -0.82 -10.25 -16.91
C PRO A 136 -1.12 -10.55 -15.45
N THR A 137 -2.39 -10.67 -15.09
CA THR A 137 -2.93 -10.96 -13.75
C THR A 137 -2.57 -9.92 -12.68
N SER A 138 -2.31 -8.67 -13.08
CA SER A 138 -1.98 -7.59 -12.15
C SER A 138 -3.13 -6.62 -11.95
N THR A 139 -3.22 -6.05 -10.75
CA THR A 139 -4.25 -5.09 -10.36
C THR A 139 -3.61 -3.82 -9.82
N LEU A 140 -4.09 -2.68 -10.28
CA LEU A 140 -3.71 -1.36 -9.81
C LEU A 140 -4.91 -0.67 -9.18
N PHE A 141 -4.71 -0.03 -8.02
CA PHE A 141 -5.67 0.88 -7.40
C PHE A 141 -5.03 2.25 -7.19
N TYR A 142 -5.75 3.31 -7.47
CA TYR A 142 -5.33 4.68 -7.19
C TYR A 142 -6.53 5.59 -6.98
N ALA A 143 -6.34 6.67 -6.21
CA ALA A 143 -7.36 7.67 -5.96
C ALA A 143 -7.27 8.77 -7.03
N ALA A 144 -8.13 8.74 -8.06
CA ALA A 144 -8.06 9.70 -9.17
C ALA A 144 -8.28 11.15 -8.70
N ASN A 145 -9.22 11.36 -7.77
CA ASN A 145 -9.63 12.69 -7.31
C ASN A 145 -8.63 13.37 -6.37
N ASP A 146 -7.75 12.61 -5.71
CA ASP A 146 -6.75 13.12 -4.75
C ASP A 146 -5.31 12.92 -5.24
N PHE A 147 -5.13 12.42 -6.46
CA PHE A 147 -3.83 12.02 -6.99
C PHE A 147 -2.81 13.16 -7.05
N ALA A 148 -3.25 14.38 -7.31
CA ALA A 148 -2.38 15.56 -7.37
C ALA A 148 -1.72 15.90 -6.01
N ARG A 149 -2.37 15.50 -4.89
CA ARG A 149 -1.84 15.69 -3.54
C ARG A 149 -1.09 14.46 -3.03
N ASN A 150 -1.53 13.29 -3.48
CA ASN A 150 -1.12 12.01 -2.91
C ASN A 150 -0.77 11.05 -4.06
N ARG A 151 0.42 11.22 -4.64
CA ARG A 151 0.91 10.40 -5.77
C ARG A 151 1.18 8.97 -5.31
N LYS A 152 0.12 8.26 -4.89
CA LYS A 152 0.18 6.91 -4.33
C LYS A 152 -0.68 5.94 -5.14
N VAL A 153 -0.11 4.79 -5.44
CA VAL A 153 -0.81 3.67 -6.06
C VAL A 153 -0.59 2.41 -5.24
N HIS A 154 -1.56 1.49 -5.31
CA HIS A 154 -1.43 0.14 -4.76
C HIS A 154 -1.35 -0.84 -5.91
N LEU A 155 -0.27 -1.63 -5.95
CA LEU A 155 -0.02 -2.61 -6.99
C LEU A 155 -0.06 -4.03 -6.40
N PHE A 156 -0.82 -4.90 -7.03
CA PHE A 156 -0.83 -6.34 -6.80
C PHE A 156 -0.43 -7.01 -8.11
N GLY A 157 0.72 -7.65 -8.14
CA GLY A 157 1.24 -8.29 -9.34
C GLY A 157 2.50 -7.63 -9.87
N GLU A 158 2.61 -7.51 -11.19
CA GLU A 158 3.78 -6.96 -11.87
C GLU A 158 3.43 -5.75 -12.73
N ALA A 159 4.27 -4.72 -12.66
CA ALA A 159 4.16 -3.56 -13.52
C ALA A 159 5.53 -2.97 -13.86
N TYR A 160 5.67 -2.52 -15.09
CA TYR A 160 6.71 -1.57 -15.48
C TYR A 160 6.16 -0.16 -15.35
N VAL A 161 6.90 0.72 -14.66
CA VAL A 161 6.46 2.07 -14.30
C VAL A 161 7.43 3.12 -14.83
N GLU A 162 6.90 4.11 -15.55
CA GLU A 162 7.60 5.32 -15.98
C GLU A 162 7.01 6.51 -15.22
N VAL A 163 7.63 6.86 -14.09
CA VAL A 163 7.15 7.93 -13.24
C VAL A 163 7.54 9.30 -13.76
N THR A 164 6.57 10.20 -13.89
CA THR A 164 6.80 11.59 -14.22
C THR A 164 7.64 12.29 -13.16
N LYS A 165 8.72 12.98 -13.58
CA LYS A 165 9.67 13.61 -12.68
C LYS A 165 9.03 14.78 -11.91
N ASP A 166 9.01 14.67 -10.59
CA ASP A 166 8.62 15.72 -9.66
C ASP A 166 9.43 15.59 -8.35
N MET A 167 10.36 16.53 -8.16
CA MET A 167 11.26 16.53 -7.00
C MET A 167 10.59 16.99 -5.70
N LYS A 168 9.39 17.59 -5.79
CA LYS A 168 8.69 18.13 -4.63
C LYS A 168 7.64 17.16 -4.09
N HIS A 169 7.06 16.33 -4.96
CA HIS A 169 5.99 15.41 -4.60
C HIS A 169 6.42 14.00 -4.96
N PRO A 170 6.91 13.20 -4.00
CA PRO A 170 7.30 11.81 -4.23
C PRO A 170 6.12 10.97 -4.73
N PHE A 171 6.44 10.00 -5.58
CA PHE A 171 5.49 8.99 -6.03
C PHE A 171 5.70 7.71 -5.22
N PHE A 172 4.61 7.10 -4.75
CA PHE A 172 4.64 5.90 -3.94
C PHE A 172 3.93 4.74 -4.63
N VAL A 173 4.61 3.59 -4.70
CA VAL A 173 3.97 2.31 -5.04
C VAL A 173 3.94 1.44 -3.79
N VAL A 174 2.74 1.12 -3.34
CA VAL A 174 2.53 0.24 -2.19
C VAL A 174 2.12 -1.14 -2.70
N CYS A 175 2.83 -2.15 -2.28
CA CYS A 175 2.53 -3.56 -2.53
C CYS A 175 2.70 -4.33 -1.22
N ASN A 176 1.77 -5.21 -0.89
CA ASN A 176 1.75 -6.02 0.33
C ASN A 176 2.67 -5.50 1.47
N ASN A 177 3.89 -6.05 1.56
CA ASN A 177 4.86 -5.75 2.61
C ASN A 177 6.00 -4.82 2.14
N ALA A 178 5.81 -4.06 1.06
CA ALA A 178 6.82 -3.15 0.54
C ALA A 178 6.22 -1.83 0.07
N THR A 179 6.98 -0.76 0.26
CA THR A 179 6.70 0.57 -0.26
C THR A 179 7.89 1.05 -1.09
N ILE A 180 7.62 1.49 -2.28
CA ILE A 180 8.61 2.02 -3.21
C ILE A 180 8.37 3.50 -3.36
N LYS A 181 9.38 4.32 -3.08
CA LYS A 181 9.33 5.77 -3.18
C LYS A 181 10.29 6.27 -4.24
N VAL A 182 9.79 7.09 -5.15
CA VAL A 182 10.56 7.62 -6.28
C VAL A 182 10.22 9.08 -6.58
N LEU A 183 11.10 9.78 -7.32
CA LEU A 183 10.91 11.19 -7.72
C LEU A 183 10.81 11.38 -9.24
N GLY A 184 11.00 10.32 -10.03
CA GLY A 184 11.01 10.38 -11.50
C GLY A 184 11.92 9.30 -12.05
N THR A 185 11.39 8.10 -12.20
CA THR A 185 12.17 6.86 -12.26
C THR A 185 11.49 5.90 -13.22
N LYS A 186 12.29 5.08 -13.91
CA LYS A 186 11.79 3.93 -14.69
C LYS A 186 12.24 2.64 -14.03
N PHE A 187 11.30 1.81 -13.63
CA PHE A 187 11.57 0.57 -12.93
C PHE A 187 10.51 -0.50 -13.23
N ASN A 188 10.87 -1.76 -13.04
CA ASN A 188 9.94 -2.87 -13.01
C ASN A 188 9.79 -3.36 -11.57
N LEU A 189 8.58 -3.70 -11.20
CA LEU A 189 8.24 -4.22 -9.89
C LEU A 189 7.42 -5.49 -10.06
N GLN A 190 7.87 -6.58 -9.42
CA GLN A 190 7.17 -7.85 -9.38
C GLN A 190 6.85 -8.23 -7.93
N SER A 191 5.55 -8.36 -7.63
CA SER A 191 5.03 -8.63 -6.29
C SER A 191 3.79 -9.55 -6.34
N HIS A 192 3.77 -10.55 -7.24
CA HIS A 192 2.69 -11.55 -7.25
C HIS A 192 2.72 -12.38 -5.97
N GLU A 193 1.56 -12.65 -5.39
CA GLU A 193 1.45 -13.46 -4.18
C GLU A 193 1.95 -14.90 -4.39
N SER A 194 1.76 -15.45 -5.60
CA SER A 194 2.19 -16.78 -5.97
C SER A 194 3.70 -16.94 -6.13
N ASP A 195 4.45 -15.85 -6.28
CA ASP A 195 5.89 -15.89 -6.49
C ASP A 195 6.62 -15.90 -5.14
N SER A 196 7.71 -16.66 -5.05
CA SER A 196 8.50 -16.79 -3.83
C SER A 196 9.32 -15.54 -3.51
N GLU A 197 9.55 -14.71 -4.51
CA GLU A 197 10.37 -13.50 -4.40
C GLU A 197 9.57 -12.23 -4.72
N PHE A 198 9.90 -11.15 -4.02
CA PHE A 198 9.61 -9.77 -4.39
C PHE A 198 10.81 -9.25 -5.17
N GLU A 199 10.59 -8.60 -6.31
CA GLU A 199 11.69 -8.14 -7.16
C GLU A 199 11.46 -6.71 -7.64
N VAL A 200 12.50 -5.88 -7.54
CA VAL A 200 12.54 -4.53 -8.12
C VAL A 200 13.77 -4.42 -9.02
N MET A 201 13.57 -3.96 -10.25
CA MET A 201 14.64 -3.72 -11.22
C MET A 201 14.61 -2.25 -11.65
N LEU A 202 15.71 -1.55 -11.47
CA LEU A 202 15.83 -0.11 -11.75
C LEU A 202 16.54 0.14 -13.07
N TYR A 203 15.90 0.90 -13.97
CA TYR A 203 16.45 1.28 -15.28
C TYR A 203 16.98 2.71 -15.32
N GLU A 204 16.26 3.65 -14.71
CA GLU A 204 16.60 5.09 -14.75
C GLU A 204 16.13 5.76 -13.46
N GLY A 205 16.94 6.67 -12.92
CA GLY A 205 16.62 7.46 -11.75
C GLY A 205 17.13 6.84 -10.46
N CYS A 206 16.33 6.92 -9.39
CA CYS A 206 16.66 6.43 -8.06
C CYS A 206 15.38 5.87 -7.41
N VAL A 207 15.49 4.74 -6.74
CA VAL A 207 14.40 4.08 -6.03
C VAL A 207 14.81 3.87 -4.57
N ASP A 208 13.94 4.29 -3.68
CA ASP A 208 14.00 4.01 -2.25
C ASP A 208 12.99 2.88 -1.95
N VAL A 209 13.47 1.73 -1.51
CA VAL A 209 12.67 0.53 -1.22
C VAL A 209 12.64 0.31 0.28
N GLU A 210 11.46 0.37 0.86
CA GLU A 210 11.20 -0.03 2.24
C GLU A 210 10.34 -1.30 2.22
N SER A 211 10.73 -2.34 2.96
CA SER A 211 9.96 -3.59 3.03
C SER A 211 10.08 -4.28 4.37
N ASP A 212 9.04 -5.04 4.72
CA ASP A 212 8.99 -5.90 5.90
C ASP A 212 8.47 -7.30 5.51
N PHE A 213 9.39 -8.17 5.15
CA PHE A 213 9.09 -9.58 4.88
C PHE A 213 9.63 -10.45 6.01
N ASN A 214 8.78 -11.29 6.57
CA ASN A 214 9.11 -12.21 7.66
C ASN A 214 9.77 -11.52 8.87
N ASN A 215 9.28 -10.32 9.27
CA ASN A 215 9.82 -9.45 10.32
C ASN A 215 11.27 -9.00 10.09
N LYS A 216 11.76 -9.04 8.85
CA LYS A 216 13.02 -8.44 8.44
C LYS A 216 12.74 -7.16 7.68
N GLN A 217 13.08 -6.04 8.29
CA GLN A 217 12.99 -4.73 7.65
C GLN A 217 14.19 -4.52 6.74
N VAL A 218 13.92 -4.10 5.53
CA VAL A 218 14.93 -3.75 4.52
C VAL A 218 14.64 -2.34 4.04
N GLU A 219 15.66 -1.49 4.09
CA GLU A 219 15.66 -0.15 3.52
C GLU A 219 16.86 -0.02 2.58
N VAL A 220 16.61 0.17 1.29
CA VAL A 220 17.68 0.19 0.29
C VAL A 220 17.43 1.27 -0.75
N LEU A 221 18.46 2.05 -1.01
CA LEU A 221 18.51 3.01 -2.10
C LEU A 221 19.18 2.36 -3.32
N MET A 222 18.44 2.27 -4.43
CA MET A 222 18.88 1.66 -5.68
C MET A 222 19.43 2.70 -6.66
N ALA A 223 20.46 2.30 -7.41
CA ALA A 223 21.01 3.00 -8.57
C ALA A 223 20.63 2.30 -9.89
N PRO A 224 20.67 2.97 -11.04
CA PRO A 224 20.37 2.35 -12.32
C PRO A 224 21.22 1.09 -12.58
N GLY A 225 20.55 0.03 -13.02
CA GLY A 225 21.15 -1.30 -13.20
C GLY A 225 20.98 -2.22 -12.00
N ASP A 226 20.56 -1.72 -10.83
CA ASP A 226 20.33 -2.55 -9.66
C ASP A 226 19.06 -3.39 -9.81
N ILE A 227 19.17 -4.63 -9.33
CA ILE A 227 18.08 -5.56 -9.10
C ILE A 227 18.11 -5.96 -7.63
N ILE A 228 17.01 -5.73 -6.95
CA ILE A 228 16.79 -6.20 -5.58
C ILE A 228 15.77 -7.33 -5.62
N LYS A 229 16.10 -8.43 -4.95
CA LYS A 229 15.21 -9.56 -4.70
C LYS A 229 15.12 -9.81 -3.20
N ILE A 230 13.90 -10.03 -2.73
CA ILE A 230 13.64 -10.39 -1.35
C ILE A 230 12.82 -11.68 -1.34
N ASP A 231 13.37 -12.73 -0.74
CA ASP A 231 12.63 -13.97 -0.52
C ASP A 231 11.54 -13.72 0.54
N LYS A 232 10.29 -13.90 0.15
CA LYS A 232 9.14 -13.55 1.00
C LYS A 232 9.01 -14.44 2.23
N ASN A 233 9.57 -15.66 2.17
CA ASN A 233 9.50 -16.64 3.27
C ASN A 233 10.58 -16.39 4.32
N THR A 234 11.79 -16.02 3.87
CA THR A 234 12.94 -15.83 4.76
C THR A 234 13.23 -14.37 5.09
N GLY A 235 12.70 -13.43 4.28
CA GLY A 235 13.02 -12.01 4.34
C GLY A 235 14.47 -11.70 3.93
N GLU A 236 15.19 -12.67 3.33
CA GLU A 236 16.56 -12.46 2.88
C GLU A 236 16.58 -11.65 1.59
N MET A 237 17.38 -10.59 1.60
CA MET A 237 17.58 -9.73 0.44
C MET A 237 18.86 -10.10 -0.28
N SER A 238 18.79 -10.11 -1.59
CA SER A 238 19.96 -10.11 -2.48
C SER A 238 19.89 -8.87 -3.39
N GLN A 239 21.07 -8.28 -3.64
CA GLN A 239 21.22 -7.17 -4.57
C GLN A 239 22.29 -7.55 -5.60
N MET A 240 21.98 -7.31 -6.86
CA MET A 240 22.91 -7.45 -7.96
C MET A 240 22.84 -6.23 -8.87
N ASN A 241 23.91 -5.96 -9.59
CA ASN A 241 23.94 -4.87 -10.58
C ASN A 241 24.26 -5.45 -11.95
N ILE A 242 23.45 -5.10 -12.95
CA ILE A 242 23.64 -5.45 -14.34
C ILE A 242 23.82 -4.18 -15.14
N SER A 243 25.05 -3.91 -15.56
CA SER A 243 25.44 -2.67 -16.23
C SER A 243 24.78 -2.44 -17.61
N THR A 244 24.08 -3.43 -18.16
CA THR A 244 23.42 -3.32 -19.47
C THR A 244 22.06 -3.99 -19.45
N ILE A 245 21.10 -3.40 -18.75
CA ILE A 245 19.70 -3.85 -18.82
C ILE A 245 19.01 -3.01 -19.91
N ALA A 246 18.62 -3.66 -21.01
CA ALA A 246 17.76 -3.02 -22.00
C ALA A 246 16.38 -2.78 -21.39
N ASN A 247 15.88 -1.53 -21.51
CA ASN A 247 14.58 -1.14 -20.99
C ASN A 247 13.45 -2.04 -21.55
N PRO A 248 12.71 -2.83 -20.70
CA PRO A 248 11.69 -3.76 -21.17
C PRO A 248 10.37 -3.07 -21.54
N GLY A 249 10.22 -1.78 -21.25
CA GLY A 249 9.05 -0.91 -21.29
C GLY A 249 7.78 -1.44 -21.96
N GLN A 250 7.83 -1.69 -23.26
CA GLN A 250 6.65 -2.05 -24.04
C GLN A 250 6.66 -3.46 -24.63
N SER A 251 7.76 -4.22 -24.51
CA SER A 251 7.86 -5.52 -25.16
C SER A 251 7.51 -6.67 -24.23
N ARG A 252 7.03 -7.77 -24.81
CA ARG A 252 6.78 -9.06 -24.16
C ARG A 252 8.09 -9.79 -23.83
N LYS A 253 9.03 -9.09 -23.15
CA LYS A 253 10.35 -9.62 -22.85
C LYS A 253 10.34 -10.27 -21.49
N PHE A 254 10.97 -11.44 -21.41
CA PHE A 254 11.24 -12.10 -20.14
C PHE A 254 12.71 -11.94 -19.77
N TYR A 255 12.95 -11.46 -18.57
CA TYR A 255 14.26 -11.36 -17.97
C TYR A 255 14.28 -12.28 -16.75
N PHE A 256 14.92 -13.41 -16.89
CA PHE A 256 15.16 -14.34 -15.80
C PHE A 256 16.61 -14.17 -15.38
N ILE A 257 16.87 -13.67 -14.21
CA ILE A 257 18.19 -13.41 -13.68
C ILE A 257 18.22 -14.02 -12.28
N ASP A 258 19.03 -15.07 -12.07
CA ASP A 258 19.06 -15.86 -10.85
C ASP A 258 17.65 -16.22 -10.36
N LYS A 259 16.74 -16.62 -11.30
CA LYS A 259 15.32 -16.83 -11.03
C LYS A 259 14.97 -18.29 -10.91
N LYS A 260 14.28 -18.67 -9.83
CA LYS A 260 13.84 -20.05 -9.57
C LYS A 260 12.88 -20.53 -10.66
N LEU A 261 12.99 -21.82 -11.06
CA LEU A 261 12.10 -22.41 -12.07
C LEU A 261 10.62 -22.28 -11.68
N GLU A 262 10.29 -22.40 -10.40
CA GLU A 262 8.92 -22.22 -9.90
C GLU A 262 8.37 -20.83 -10.23
N ASP A 263 9.14 -19.77 -9.99
CA ASP A 263 8.72 -18.39 -10.28
C ASP A 263 8.69 -18.11 -11.78
N ILE A 264 9.62 -18.72 -12.54
CA ILE A 264 9.59 -18.68 -14.02
C ILE A 264 8.30 -19.31 -14.53
N THR A 265 7.96 -20.51 -14.08
CA THR A 265 6.75 -21.20 -14.54
C THR A 265 5.49 -20.45 -14.16
N ASN A 266 5.41 -19.85 -12.97
CA ASN A 266 4.31 -18.98 -12.58
C ASN A 266 4.15 -17.79 -13.53
N GLN A 267 5.25 -17.14 -13.91
CA GLN A 267 5.22 -16.02 -14.85
C GLN A 267 4.79 -16.44 -16.25
N LEU A 268 5.28 -17.61 -16.74
CA LEU A 268 4.85 -18.17 -18.01
C LEU A 268 3.38 -18.59 -18.01
N GLU A 269 2.87 -19.19 -16.92
CA GLU A 269 1.43 -19.49 -16.76
C GLU A 269 0.57 -18.25 -16.93
N ARG A 270 0.93 -17.16 -16.26
CA ARG A 270 0.21 -15.87 -16.32
C ARG A 270 0.21 -15.28 -17.73
N HIS A 271 1.33 -15.41 -18.43
CA HIS A 271 1.51 -14.83 -19.76
C HIS A 271 0.84 -15.66 -20.87
N PHE A 272 1.06 -16.96 -20.87
CA PHE A 272 0.60 -17.86 -21.95
C PHE A 272 -0.75 -18.51 -21.68
N GLN A 273 -1.36 -18.28 -20.49
CA GLN A 273 -2.62 -18.87 -20.06
C GLN A 273 -2.58 -20.42 -20.10
N LYS A 274 -1.44 -21.00 -19.78
CA LYS A 274 -1.22 -22.45 -19.71
C LYS A 274 -0.86 -22.84 -18.29
N LYS A 275 -1.35 -23.99 -17.84
CA LYS A 275 -0.96 -24.54 -16.53
C LYS A 275 0.33 -25.31 -16.64
N ILE A 276 1.32 -25.02 -15.79
CA ILE A 276 2.60 -25.71 -15.73
C ILE A 276 2.73 -26.41 -14.37
N VAL A 277 2.85 -27.72 -14.37
CA VAL A 277 2.95 -28.52 -13.14
C VAL A 277 4.34 -29.09 -13.01
N ILE A 278 5.10 -28.64 -12.00
CA ILE A 278 6.41 -29.23 -11.66
C ILE A 278 6.17 -30.36 -10.67
N THR A 279 6.32 -31.63 -11.13
CA THR A 279 6.08 -32.80 -10.28
C THR A 279 7.31 -33.20 -9.45
N ASN A 280 8.52 -32.85 -9.89
CA ASN A 280 9.74 -33.05 -9.12
C ASN A 280 10.07 -31.78 -8.28
N PRO A 281 9.93 -31.85 -6.95
CA PRO A 281 10.18 -30.67 -6.10
C PRO A 281 11.60 -30.10 -6.18
N LYS A 282 12.60 -30.96 -6.53
CA LYS A 282 13.99 -30.53 -6.66
C LYS A 282 14.22 -29.56 -7.82
N LEU A 283 13.39 -29.64 -8.86
CA LEU A 283 13.49 -28.73 -10.00
C LEU A 283 13.00 -27.32 -9.66
N LYS A 284 12.08 -27.16 -8.72
CA LYS A 284 11.45 -25.87 -8.37
C LYS A 284 12.47 -24.81 -7.97
N SER A 285 13.50 -25.20 -7.23
CA SER A 285 14.54 -24.30 -6.70
C SER A 285 15.73 -24.09 -7.64
N ILE A 286 15.76 -24.76 -8.80
CA ILE A 286 16.83 -24.52 -9.79
C ILE A 286 16.68 -23.11 -10.33
N LYS A 287 17.80 -22.39 -10.35
CA LYS A 287 17.86 -21.01 -10.82
C LYS A 287 18.38 -20.92 -12.25
N TYR A 288 17.84 -19.97 -12.99
CA TYR A 288 18.17 -19.76 -14.40
C TYR A 288 18.49 -18.29 -14.67
N ASP A 289 19.46 -18.10 -15.60
CA ASP A 289 19.76 -16.82 -16.24
C ASP A 289 19.39 -16.94 -17.72
N ALA A 290 18.37 -16.20 -18.16
CA ALA A 290 17.93 -16.22 -19.54
C ALA A 290 17.17 -14.92 -19.91
N ILE A 291 17.33 -14.47 -21.15
CA ILE A 291 16.61 -13.33 -21.69
C ILE A 291 15.89 -13.78 -22.96
N PHE A 292 14.57 -13.55 -22.99
CA PHE A 292 13.73 -13.80 -24.16
C PHE A 292 13.13 -12.49 -24.64
N ALA A 293 13.46 -12.09 -25.85
CA ALA A 293 13.18 -10.73 -26.33
C ALA A 293 12.48 -10.67 -27.70
N ASN A 294 12.25 -11.84 -28.33
CA ASN A 294 11.78 -11.92 -29.71
C ASN A 294 10.42 -12.59 -29.85
N ASP A 295 9.56 -12.43 -28.85
CA ASP A 295 8.23 -13.04 -28.79
C ASP A 295 8.27 -14.57 -28.90
N GLU A 296 9.26 -15.21 -28.22
CA GLU A 296 9.41 -16.64 -28.18
C GLU A 296 8.15 -17.33 -27.63
N THR A 297 7.81 -18.48 -28.22
CA THR A 297 6.70 -19.30 -27.72
C THR A 297 7.07 -19.99 -26.40
N ILE A 298 6.08 -20.44 -25.64
CA ILE A 298 6.32 -21.15 -24.37
C ILE A 298 7.17 -22.42 -24.59
N GLU A 299 6.98 -23.09 -25.71
CA GLU A 299 7.73 -24.28 -26.09
C GLU A 299 9.22 -23.92 -26.34
N GLN A 300 9.50 -22.81 -27.02
CA GLN A 300 10.86 -22.33 -27.26
C GLN A 300 11.54 -21.93 -25.94
N ILE A 301 10.83 -21.23 -25.07
CA ILE A 301 11.32 -20.83 -23.76
C ILE A 301 11.68 -22.06 -22.91
N LEU A 302 10.74 -23.00 -22.76
CA LEU A 302 10.96 -24.23 -21.97
C LEU A 302 12.06 -25.10 -22.54
N ASN A 303 12.17 -25.21 -23.86
CA ASN A 303 13.25 -25.95 -24.50
C ASN A 303 14.62 -25.29 -24.27
N CYS A 304 14.70 -23.97 -24.31
CA CYS A 304 15.92 -23.24 -24.00
C CYS A 304 16.33 -23.45 -22.53
N LEU A 305 15.39 -23.33 -21.58
CA LEU A 305 15.66 -23.61 -20.17
C LEU A 305 16.09 -25.06 -19.92
N ASN A 306 15.65 -26.02 -20.76
CA ASN A 306 16.00 -27.41 -20.68
C ASN A 306 17.22 -27.78 -21.57
N ALA A 307 18.06 -26.85 -21.96
CA ALA A 307 19.24 -27.11 -22.80
C ALA A 307 20.19 -28.15 -22.19
N SER A 308 20.24 -28.21 -20.84
CA SER A 308 21.02 -29.24 -20.11
C SER A 308 20.32 -30.63 -20.01
N GLN A 309 19.13 -30.78 -20.57
CA GLN A 309 18.29 -31.98 -20.54
C GLN A 309 18.01 -32.56 -19.12
N GLN A 310 17.95 -31.69 -18.12
CA GLN A 310 17.66 -32.07 -16.74
C GLN A 310 16.16 -32.23 -16.46
N MET A 311 15.31 -31.77 -17.37
CA MET A 311 13.85 -31.80 -17.23
C MET A 311 13.24 -32.67 -18.34
N LYS A 312 12.23 -33.45 -17.99
CA LYS A 312 11.35 -34.11 -18.97
C LYS A 312 10.08 -33.27 -19.08
N ILE A 313 9.88 -32.61 -20.22
CA ILE A 313 8.71 -31.73 -20.47
C ILE A 313 7.67 -32.55 -21.26
N ILE A 314 6.47 -32.63 -20.73
CA ILE A 314 5.34 -33.38 -21.31
C ILE A 314 4.18 -32.37 -21.52
N TYR A 315 3.73 -32.29 -22.76
CA TYR A 315 2.61 -31.46 -23.13
C TYR A 315 1.33 -32.31 -23.11
N HIS A 316 0.44 -32.06 -22.15
CA HIS A 316 -0.90 -32.65 -22.07
C HIS A 316 -1.86 -31.63 -22.65
N ASP A 317 -2.41 -31.86 -23.80
CA ASP A 317 -3.29 -30.92 -24.51
C ASP A 317 -2.66 -29.52 -24.73
N ASN A 318 -3.49 -28.57 -25.20
CA ASN A 318 -3.04 -27.19 -25.42
C ASN A 318 -2.96 -26.35 -24.13
N THR A 319 -3.34 -26.90 -22.96
CA THR A 319 -3.53 -26.11 -21.73
C THR A 319 -2.62 -26.52 -20.58
N ILE A 320 -2.11 -27.75 -20.55
CA ILE A 320 -1.33 -28.28 -19.42
C ILE A 320 0.04 -28.74 -19.89
N ILE A 321 1.06 -28.30 -19.19
CA ILE A 321 2.47 -28.71 -19.39
C ILE A 321 2.96 -29.31 -18.07
N GLU A 322 3.56 -30.51 -18.14
CA GLU A 322 4.14 -31.16 -16.97
C GLU A 322 5.66 -31.19 -17.10
N ILE A 323 6.34 -30.82 -16.02
CA ILE A 323 7.82 -30.85 -15.88
C ILE A 323 8.18 -31.87 -14.79
N ARG A 324 8.95 -32.91 -15.17
CA ARG A 324 9.41 -33.97 -14.28
C ARG A 324 10.92 -33.99 -14.14
#